data_bbdfb0d2c778f313cd453738306e76b2
#
_entry.id   bbdfb0d2c778f313cd453738306e76b2
#
_cell.length_a   1.000
_cell.length_b   1.000
_cell.length_c   1.000
_cell.angle_alpha   90.00
_cell.angle_beta   90.00
_cell.angle_gamma   90.00
#
_symmetry.space_group_name_H-M   'P 1'
#
loop_
_entity.id
_entity.type
_entity.pdbx_description
1 polymer ?
#
loop_
_entity_poly.entity_id
_entity_poly.type
_entity_poly.pdbx_seq_one_letter_code
_entity_poly.pdbx_strand_id
1 'polypeptide(L)'
;MDMAGVSRVALPYLRFVVTACACGVGLVELGPTSKASEHFWVDLRGEARLAISDNSLLTIKDRTPDVVLNMSPGINVRWESKRVRGGIDYALDYLYFISDKSADYRHSGFATIDAEVIKDHLSLNGRASLRQQFLDQRGSITNSFANKTDNRRLIQNYTGSAILKGGLRDIADYRLTYRYGLARTPADNLDDLTLPVNFSDTNSSEFVASIGSGNRFNNFSWRISADSSRVMRSLNVNDFKNEHIAGELTYKFNRFIQIFGSTGYSRNNFQADVLSEDGRTWNAGFRWTPGRKLDLTVSTGKEGQREVWYAALQYFFSARLDFNGTYQDTLSSNTIVTNDSLQGFTFDAEQGISNQSGLPIDETDPIFTYSDVDFRRRNGRGTFTLRKKRTTFYATGNIEWRTFDDSTGTAVSWGISSGFDRNVTENTSIKGSVGYRQSRFEGQFRIDNYIEANLDWTTELSRYFRAAIGLSHSERQSNEAGADLEENAVTFYLRGTF
;
A
#
# COMPACT_ATOMS: atom_id res chain seq x y z
N MET A 1 40.43 -11.14 -8.02
CA MET A 1 39.08 -10.56 -8.18
C MET A 1 38.16 -11.73 -8.44
N ASP A 2 37.58 -12.24 -7.37
CA ASP A 2 36.87 -13.53 -7.42
C ASP A 2 35.40 -13.29 -7.82
N MET A 3 35.03 -13.73 -9.01
CA MET A 3 33.64 -13.71 -9.50
C MET A 3 32.72 -14.77 -8.86
N ALA A 4 33.20 -15.46 -7.82
CA ALA A 4 32.45 -16.53 -7.14
C ALA A 4 31.41 -16.03 -6.11
N GLY A 5 31.43 -14.75 -5.74
CA GLY A 5 30.51 -14.17 -4.74
C GLY A 5 29.12 -13.79 -5.28
N VAL A 6 29.00 -13.53 -6.58
CA VAL A 6 27.78 -13.00 -7.19
C VAL A 6 26.67 -14.06 -7.33
N SER A 7 27.02 -15.34 -7.39
CA SER A 7 26.03 -16.40 -7.65
C SER A 7 25.24 -16.88 -6.42
N ARG A 8 25.64 -16.53 -5.20
CA ARG A 8 24.98 -17.05 -3.98
C ARG A 8 23.85 -16.18 -3.42
N VAL A 9 23.83 -14.89 -3.71
CA VAL A 9 22.83 -13.97 -3.17
C VAL A 9 21.55 -13.91 -4.04
N ALA A 10 21.69 -14.04 -5.35
CA ALA A 10 20.53 -13.97 -6.26
C ALA A 10 19.71 -15.27 -6.33
N LEU A 11 20.32 -16.44 -6.08
CA LEU A 11 19.66 -17.75 -6.24
C LEU A 11 18.45 -18.00 -5.30
N PRO A 12 18.48 -17.66 -4.00
CA PRO A 12 17.34 -17.92 -3.14
C PRO A 12 16.11 -17.09 -3.53
N TYR A 13 16.30 -15.85 -3.96
CA TYR A 13 15.17 -14.96 -4.35
C TYR A 13 14.54 -15.43 -5.67
N LEU A 14 15.35 -15.82 -6.63
CA LEU A 14 14.86 -16.33 -7.91
C LEU A 14 14.12 -17.67 -7.73
N ARG A 15 14.59 -18.53 -6.83
CA ARG A 15 13.90 -19.79 -6.50
C ARG A 15 12.55 -19.56 -5.84
N PHE A 16 12.42 -18.57 -4.98
CA PHE A 16 11.15 -18.27 -4.29
C PHE A 16 10.11 -17.70 -5.25
N VAL A 17 10.49 -16.78 -6.12
CA VAL A 17 9.60 -16.23 -7.16
C VAL A 17 9.17 -17.32 -8.13
N VAL A 18 10.10 -18.19 -8.57
CA VAL A 18 9.80 -19.31 -9.44
C VAL A 18 8.95 -20.39 -8.75
N THR A 19 9.15 -20.63 -7.44
CA THR A 19 8.36 -21.59 -6.67
C THR A 19 6.94 -21.08 -6.42
N ALA A 20 6.75 -19.79 -6.16
CA ALA A 20 5.42 -19.19 -6.07
C ALA A 20 4.67 -19.25 -7.41
N CYS A 21 5.37 -19.04 -8.52
CA CYS A 21 4.82 -19.26 -9.86
C CYS A 21 4.47 -20.72 -10.13
N ALA A 22 5.32 -21.67 -9.73
CA ALA A 22 5.09 -23.10 -9.94
C ALA A 22 3.89 -23.62 -9.14
N CYS A 23 3.66 -23.13 -7.92
CA CYS A 23 2.46 -23.45 -7.16
C CYS A 23 1.17 -22.91 -7.80
N GLY A 24 1.24 -21.74 -8.45
CA GLY A 24 0.10 -21.17 -9.18
C GLY A 24 -0.22 -21.92 -10.47
N VAL A 25 0.80 -22.39 -11.18
CA VAL A 25 0.64 -23.16 -12.44
C VAL A 25 0.18 -24.60 -12.18
N GLY A 26 0.60 -25.21 -11.07
CA GLY A 26 0.17 -26.58 -10.71
C GLY A 26 -1.31 -26.71 -10.32
N LEU A 27 -1.98 -25.61 -9.96
CA LEU A 27 -3.42 -25.58 -9.67
C LEU A 27 -4.31 -25.52 -10.93
N VAL A 28 -3.72 -25.26 -12.10
CA VAL A 28 -4.48 -25.14 -13.37
C VAL A 28 -4.81 -26.51 -13.99
N GLU A 29 -4.11 -27.59 -13.60
CA GLU A 29 -4.35 -28.93 -14.17
C GLU A 29 -5.57 -29.69 -13.59
N LEU A 30 -6.30 -29.14 -12.65
CA LEU A 30 -7.41 -29.81 -11.97
C LEU A 30 -8.83 -29.53 -12.56
N GLY A 31 -8.94 -29.00 -13.75
CA GLY A 31 -10.24 -28.77 -14.41
C GLY A 31 -10.36 -29.42 -15.78
N PRO A 32 -11.56 -29.90 -16.21
CA PRO A 32 -11.73 -30.44 -17.54
C PRO A 32 -11.45 -29.37 -18.59
N THR A 33 -10.58 -29.68 -19.51
CA THR A 33 -10.07 -28.85 -20.59
C THR A 33 -11.20 -28.33 -21.51
N SER A 34 -11.78 -27.19 -21.17
CA SER A 34 -12.40 -26.35 -22.19
C SER A 34 -11.27 -25.48 -22.76
N LYS A 35 -11.11 -25.46 -24.07
CA LYS A 35 -10.18 -24.56 -24.79
C LYS A 35 -10.59 -23.12 -24.52
N ALA A 36 -10.15 -22.56 -23.37
CA ALA A 36 -10.14 -21.13 -23.15
C ALA A 36 -8.93 -20.60 -23.90
N SER A 37 -9.07 -19.54 -24.67
CA SER A 37 -7.93 -18.84 -25.25
C SER A 37 -7.16 -18.22 -24.08
N GLU A 38 -6.13 -18.90 -23.63
CA GLU A 38 -5.20 -18.39 -22.63
C GLU A 38 -4.29 -17.41 -23.33
N HIS A 39 -4.23 -16.19 -22.79
CA HIS A 39 -3.28 -15.20 -23.23
C HIS A 39 -2.16 -15.15 -22.20
N PHE A 40 -0.95 -15.36 -22.66
CA PHE A 40 0.26 -15.32 -21.86
C PHE A 40 1.26 -14.41 -22.54
N TRP A 41 1.77 -13.41 -21.83
CA TRP A 41 2.73 -12.45 -22.33
C TRP A 41 3.94 -12.40 -21.42
N VAL A 42 5.10 -12.31 -22.00
CA VAL A 42 6.37 -12.08 -21.31
C VAL A 42 7.07 -10.93 -22.00
N ASP A 43 7.25 -9.85 -21.25
CA ASP A 43 7.99 -8.68 -21.70
C ASP A 43 9.29 -8.59 -20.90
N LEU A 44 10.41 -8.63 -21.58
CA LEU A 44 11.71 -8.29 -21.00
C LEU A 44 11.88 -6.78 -21.01
N ARG A 45 12.31 -6.22 -19.91
CA ARG A 45 12.59 -4.79 -19.82
C ARG A 45 14.02 -4.55 -19.35
N GLY A 46 14.63 -3.51 -19.88
CA GLY A 46 15.88 -2.99 -19.39
C GLY A 46 15.74 -1.51 -19.17
N GLU A 47 16.20 -1.00 -18.04
CA GLU A 47 16.23 0.41 -17.77
C GLU A 47 17.64 0.82 -17.35
N ALA A 48 18.13 1.90 -17.95
CA ALA A 48 19.37 2.55 -17.57
C ALA A 48 19.03 3.97 -17.08
N ARG A 49 19.50 4.31 -15.88
CA ARG A 49 19.33 5.63 -15.28
C ARG A 49 20.68 6.24 -14.94
N LEU A 50 20.77 7.53 -15.13
CA LEU A 50 21.86 8.38 -14.64
C LEU A 50 21.24 9.43 -13.74
N ALA A 51 21.61 9.45 -12.46
CA ALA A 51 21.18 10.50 -11.55
C ALA A 51 22.38 11.33 -11.10
N ILE A 52 22.17 12.63 -11.00
CA ILE A 52 23.10 13.59 -10.42
C ILE A 52 22.42 14.14 -9.19
N SER A 53 22.96 13.81 -8.00
CA SER A 53 22.45 14.28 -6.70
C SER A 53 23.47 15.21 -6.07
N ASP A 54 23.00 16.27 -5.42
CA ASP A 54 23.86 17.17 -4.63
C ASP A 54 24.14 16.61 -3.22
N ASN A 55 23.43 15.55 -2.80
CA ASN A 55 23.54 14.95 -1.47
C ASN A 55 23.19 13.45 -1.46
N SER A 56 23.96 12.63 -2.16
CA SER A 56 23.70 11.19 -2.30
C SER A 56 23.82 10.39 -0.98
N LEU A 57 24.63 10.85 -0.04
CA LEU A 57 24.79 10.23 1.28
C LEU A 57 23.82 10.78 2.32
N LEU A 58 22.96 11.73 1.94
CA LEU A 58 21.96 12.35 2.80
C LEU A 58 22.57 12.94 4.09
N THR A 59 23.72 13.58 3.96
CA THR A 59 24.43 14.22 5.07
C THR A 59 23.83 15.60 5.35
N ILE A 60 23.86 16.01 6.64
CA ILE A 60 23.30 17.29 7.10
C ILE A 60 24.29 18.42 6.82
N LYS A 61 25.56 18.17 7.10
CA LYS A 61 26.67 19.06 6.83
C LYS A 61 27.58 18.38 5.82
N ASP A 62 28.26 19.19 5.01
CA ASP A 62 29.18 18.68 3.99
C ASP A 62 28.49 17.75 2.99
N ARG A 63 27.49 18.31 2.31
CA ARG A 63 26.74 17.59 1.26
C ARG A 63 27.70 16.92 0.30
N THR A 64 27.44 15.66 0.01
CA THR A 64 28.28 14.86 -0.87
C THR A 64 27.60 14.68 -2.21
N PRO A 65 27.96 15.50 -3.22
CA PRO A 65 27.42 15.31 -4.56
C PRO A 65 27.96 14.02 -5.17
N ASP A 66 27.10 13.31 -5.86
CA ASP A 66 27.47 12.10 -6.57
C ASP A 66 26.72 11.96 -7.90
N VAL A 67 27.32 11.17 -8.77
CA VAL A 67 26.70 10.69 -9.99
C VAL A 67 26.44 9.19 -9.84
N VAL A 68 25.18 8.81 -9.90
CA VAL A 68 24.75 7.43 -9.67
C VAL A 68 24.27 6.82 -10.98
N LEU A 69 24.90 5.72 -11.37
CA LEU A 69 24.47 4.89 -12.48
C LEU A 69 23.58 3.77 -11.96
N ASN A 70 22.41 3.61 -12.54
CA ASN A 70 21.53 2.48 -12.26
C ASN A 70 21.27 1.69 -13.55
N MET A 71 21.43 0.38 -13.46
CA MET A 71 21.00 -0.58 -14.47
C MET A 71 19.94 -1.50 -13.87
N SER A 72 18.77 -1.54 -14.48
CA SER A 72 17.60 -2.24 -13.95
C SER A 72 17.05 -3.22 -14.99
N PRO A 73 17.65 -4.43 -15.11
CA PRO A 73 17.01 -5.51 -15.86
C PRO A 73 15.76 -5.98 -15.13
N GLY A 74 14.70 -6.25 -15.89
CA GLY A 74 13.44 -6.67 -15.34
C GLY A 74 12.65 -7.57 -16.28
N ILE A 75 11.62 -8.20 -15.71
CA ILE A 75 10.68 -9.05 -16.42
C ILE A 75 9.26 -8.72 -15.98
N ASN A 76 8.37 -8.62 -16.96
CA ASN A 76 6.94 -8.53 -16.74
C ASN A 76 6.27 -9.75 -17.37
N VAL A 77 5.58 -10.53 -16.56
CA VAL A 77 4.80 -11.69 -16.99
C VAL A 77 3.35 -11.44 -16.71
N ARG A 78 2.50 -11.67 -17.71
CA ARG A 78 1.05 -11.47 -17.60
C ARG A 78 0.34 -12.70 -18.15
N TRP A 79 -0.72 -13.09 -17.48
CA TRP A 79 -1.59 -14.16 -17.97
C TRP A 79 -3.04 -13.85 -17.69
N GLU A 80 -3.88 -14.19 -18.62
CA GLU A 80 -5.33 -14.00 -18.51
C GLU A 80 -6.05 -15.18 -19.14
N SER A 81 -6.95 -15.76 -18.37
CA SER A 81 -7.90 -16.77 -18.81
C SER A 81 -9.30 -16.44 -18.29
N LYS A 82 -10.30 -17.21 -18.64
CA LYS A 82 -11.68 -16.98 -18.17
C LYS A 82 -11.85 -16.99 -16.66
N ARG A 83 -10.97 -17.70 -15.93
CA ARG A 83 -11.10 -17.92 -14.48
C ARG A 83 -9.85 -17.53 -13.69
N VAL A 84 -8.73 -17.35 -14.34
CA VAL A 84 -7.47 -17.01 -13.70
C VAL A 84 -6.84 -15.85 -14.44
N ARG A 85 -6.51 -14.80 -13.71
CA ARG A 85 -5.72 -13.69 -14.22
C ARG A 85 -4.64 -13.34 -13.23
N GLY A 86 -3.52 -12.85 -13.72
CA GLY A 86 -2.44 -12.46 -12.86
C GLY A 86 -1.28 -11.84 -13.60
N GLY A 87 -0.32 -11.38 -12.84
CA GLY A 87 0.91 -10.83 -13.37
C GLY A 87 2.02 -10.79 -12.33
N ILE A 88 3.23 -10.77 -12.82
CA ILE A 88 4.45 -10.59 -12.06
C ILE A 88 5.24 -9.49 -12.75
N ASP A 89 5.66 -8.52 -11.97
CA ASP A 89 6.60 -7.49 -12.37
C ASP A 89 7.79 -7.54 -11.42
N TYR A 90 8.98 -7.77 -11.93
CA TYR A 90 10.20 -7.85 -11.14
C TYR A 90 11.34 -7.11 -11.81
N ALA A 91 12.12 -6.38 -11.03
CA ALA A 91 13.34 -5.75 -11.46
C ALA A 91 14.44 -5.88 -10.40
N LEU A 92 15.68 -5.95 -10.89
CA LEU A 92 16.90 -5.89 -10.08
C LEU A 92 17.61 -4.59 -10.42
N ASP A 93 17.66 -3.66 -9.49
CA ASP A 93 18.41 -2.42 -9.63
C ASP A 93 19.86 -2.63 -9.18
N TYR A 94 20.79 -2.42 -10.09
CA TYR A 94 22.22 -2.33 -9.80
C TYR A 94 22.62 -0.84 -9.82
N LEU A 95 22.94 -0.29 -8.66
CA LEU A 95 23.36 1.10 -8.49
C LEU A 95 24.87 1.14 -8.31
N TYR A 96 25.52 2.04 -9.01
CA TYR A 96 26.94 2.32 -8.83
C TYR A 96 27.16 3.80 -8.52
N PHE A 97 27.70 4.08 -7.35
CA PHE A 97 28.02 5.42 -6.84
C PHE A 97 29.43 5.80 -7.25
N ILE A 98 29.58 6.76 -8.16
CA ILE A 98 30.86 7.06 -8.79
C ILE A 98 31.84 7.67 -7.80
N SER A 99 31.39 8.62 -6.96
CA SER A 99 32.21 9.31 -5.97
C SER A 99 32.63 8.40 -4.83
N ASP A 100 31.70 7.59 -4.33
CA ASP A 100 31.93 6.63 -3.24
C ASP A 100 32.57 5.31 -3.72
N LYS A 101 32.63 5.07 -5.04
CA LYS A 101 33.15 3.84 -5.67
C LYS A 101 32.51 2.58 -5.09
N SER A 102 31.27 2.62 -4.71
CA SER A 102 30.51 1.52 -4.14
C SER A 102 29.34 1.10 -5.04
N ALA A 103 28.85 -0.11 -4.83
CA ALA A 103 27.69 -0.62 -5.52
C ALA A 103 26.64 -1.08 -4.51
N ASP A 104 25.36 -0.96 -4.91
CA ASP A 104 24.22 -1.41 -4.16
C ASP A 104 23.27 -2.22 -5.09
N TYR A 105 22.60 -3.23 -4.53
CA TYR A 105 21.65 -4.08 -5.25
C TYR A 105 20.29 -3.97 -4.58
N ARG A 106 19.29 -3.57 -5.34
CA ARG A 106 17.93 -3.41 -4.84
C ARG A 106 16.96 -4.26 -5.64
N HIS A 107 16.17 -5.03 -4.93
CA HIS A 107 15.11 -5.82 -5.53
C HIS A 107 13.80 -5.05 -5.43
N SER A 108 13.06 -5.00 -6.54
CA SER A 108 11.68 -4.53 -6.57
C SER A 108 10.81 -5.54 -7.31
N GLY A 109 9.61 -5.78 -6.81
CA GLY A 109 8.72 -6.70 -7.48
C GLY A 109 7.32 -6.70 -6.90
N PHE A 110 6.36 -6.98 -7.78
CA PHE A 110 4.97 -7.19 -7.44
C PHE A 110 4.43 -8.39 -8.18
N ALA A 111 3.57 -9.14 -7.50
CA ALA A 111 2.83 -10.21 -8.13
C ALA A 111 1.38 -10.21 -7.66
N THR A 112 0.48 -10.50 -8.59
CA THR A 112 -0.94 -10.68 -8.32
C THR A 112 -1.45 -11.93 -9.02
N ILE A 113 -2.35 -12.64 -8.35
CA ILE A 113 -3.14 -13.72 -8.94
C ILE A 113 -4.55 -13.66 -8.41
N ASP A 114 -5.52 -13.74 -9.30
CA ASP A 114 -6.95 -13.86 -8.98
C ASP A 114 -7.48 -15.09 -9.72
N ALA A 115 -8.01 -16.06 -8.99
CA ALA A 115 -8.54 -17.29 -9.53
C ALA A 115 -9.99 -17.52 -9.06
N GLU A 116 -10.90 -17.71 -10.00
CA GLU A 116 -12.25 -18.15 -9.71
C GLU A 116 -12.30 -19.69 -9.78
N VAL A 117 -12.17 -20.35 -8.61
CA VAL A 117 -12.11 -21.82 -8.52
C VAL A 117 -13.48 -22.42 -8.77
N ILE A 118 -14.51 -21.88 -8.12
CA ILE A 118 -15.90 -22.24 -8.33
C ILE A 118 -16.63 -20.97 -8.78
N LYS A 119 -17.18 -21.02 -9.99
CA LYS A 119 -17.87 -19.87 -10.59
C LYS A 119 -18.88 -19.27 -9.62
N ASP A 120 -18.79 -17.95 -9.42
CA ASP A 120 -19.65 -17.14 -8.57
C ASP A 120 -19.62 -17.50 -7.07
N HIS A 121 -18.87 -18.54 -6.65
CA HIS A 121 -18.85 -19.02 -5.27
C HIS A 121 -17.48 -18.94 -4.58
N LEU A 122 -16.42 -19.49 -5.18
CA LEU A 122 -15.10 -19.57 -4.53
C LEU A 122 -14.05 -18.88 -5.38
N SER A 123 -13.42 -17.84 -4.82
CA SER A 123 -12.28 -17.15 -5.41
C SER A 123 -11.07 -17.26 -4.50
N LEU A 124 -9.89 -17.45 -5.09
CA LEU A 124 -8.59 -17.37 -4.45
C LEU A 124 -7.83 -16.16 -5.00
N ASN A 125 -7.24 -15.38 -4.12
CA ASN A 125 -6.43 -14.23 -4.50
C ASN A 125 -5.06 -14.34 -3.84
N GLY A 126 -4.01 -14.02 -4.57
CA GLY A 126 -2.66 -13.91 -4.05
C GLY A 126 -2.04 -12.57 -4.41
N ARG A 127 -1.27 -12.00 -3.50
CA ARG A 127 -0.53 -10.76 -3.69
C ARG A 127 0.86 -10.91 -3.09
N ALA A 128 1.87 -10.38 -3.77
CA ALA A 128 3.21 -10.33 -3.24
C ALA A 128 3.84 -8.98 -3.57
N SER A 129 4.66 -8.46 -2.66
CA SER A 129 5.49 -7.30 -2.92
C SER A 129 6.88 -7.47 -2.34
N LEU A 130 7.86 -7.05 -3.11
CA LEU A 130 9.27 -6.91 -2.75
C LEU A 130 9.59 -5.44 -2.90
N ARG A 131 9.76 -4.71 -1.79
CA ARG A 131 9.95 -3.27 -1.84
C ARG A 131 11.03 -2.83 -0.88
N GLN A 132 11.84 -1.88 -1.33
CA GLN A 132 12.71 -1.12 -0.44
C GLN A 132 11.85 -0.12 0.35
N GLN A 133 11.89 -0.17 1.67
CA GLN A 133 11.14 0.76 2.53
C GLN A 133 12.09 1.42 3.53
N PHE A 134 11.79 2.67 3.85
CA PHE A 134 12.43 3.35 4.96
C PHE A 134 11.84 2.83 6.27
N LEU A 135 12.71 2.49 7.23
CA LEU A 135 12.32 1.88 8.48
C LEU A 135 11.92 2.91 9.53
N ASP A 136 12.67 3.99 9.63
CA ASP A 136 12.45 5.07 10.59
C ASP A 136 12.24 6.40 9.87
N GLN A 137 11.11 7.04 10.10
CA GLN A 137 10.83 8.37 9.55
C GLN A 137 11.76 9.46 10.10
N ARG A 138 12.36 9.24 11.26
CA ARG A 138 13.34 10.14 11.85
C ARG A 138 14.70 10.04 11.16
N GLY A 139 14.96 8.93 10.47
CA GLY A 139 16.16 8.69 9.68
C GLY A 139 16.18 9.50 8.38
N SER A 140 17.18 9.26 7.56
CA SER A 140 17.32 9.94 6.26
C SER A 140 16.32 9.37 5.25
N ILE A 141 15.42 10.21 4.76
CA ILE A 141 14.35 9.86 3.80
C ILE A 141 14.34 10.88 2.68
N THR A 142 14.34 10.41 1.43
CA THR A 142 14.17 11.25 0.23
C THR A 142 13.40 10.52 -0.86
N ASN A 143 12.91 11.27 -1.86
CA ASN A 143 12.23 10.74 -3.03
C ASN A 143 13.19 10.22 -4.10
N SER A 144 14.47 10.52 -4.01
CA SER A 144 15.46 10.10 -4.99
C SER A 144 15.83 8.63 -4.80
N PHE A 145 16.05 7.90 -5.90
CA PHE A 145 16.66 6.58 -5.84
C PHE A 145 18.20 6.66 -5.70
N ALA A 146 18.79 7.81 -6.01
CA ALA A 146 20.23 8.05 -6.09
C ALA A 146 20.89 8.28 -4.73
N ASN A 147 20.33 7.74 -3.66
CA ASN A 147 20.86 7.89 -2.31
C ASN A 147 21.25 6.56 -1.68
N LYS A 148 22.24 6.61 -0.80
CA LYS A 148 22.70 5.52 0.03
C LYS A 148 22.37 5.83 1.48
N THR A 149 21.50 5.04 2.09
CA THR A 149 21.07 5.20 3.47
C THR A 149 20.85 3.86 4.14
N ASP A 150 21.30 3.72 5.39
CA ASP A 150 21.06 2.54 6.21
C ASP A 150 19.61 2.45 6.70
N ASN A 151 18.85 3.55 6.56
CA ASN A 151 17.42 3.60 6.89
C ASN A 151 16.52 2.86 5.89
N ARG A 152 17.06 2.27 4.84
CA ARG A 152 16.29 1.55 3.80
C ARG A 152 16.56 0.05 3.87
N ARG A 153 15.48 -0.75 3.88
CA ARG A 153 15.55 -2.22 3.89
C ARG A 153 14.55 -2.81 2.90
N LEU A 154 14.89 -4.00 2.41
CA LEU A 154 13.97 -4.81 1.62
C LEU A 154 12.91 -5.43 2.53
N ILE A 155 11.65 -5.10 2.30
CA ILE A 155 10.51 -5.74 2.95
C ILE A 155 9.78 -6.61 1.94
N GLN A 156 9.59 -7.87 2.29
CA GLN A 156 8.87 -8.86 1.51
C GLN A 156 7.51 -9.11 2.15
N ASN A 157 6.44 -8.86 1.41
CA ASN A 157 5.08 -9.11 1.88
C ASN A 157 4.38 -10.05 0.92
N TYR A 158 3.72 -11.06 1.47
CA TYR A 158 2.95 -12.06 0.74
C TYR A 158 1.59 -12.20 1.39
N THR A 159 0.52 -12.16 0.61
CA THR A 159 -0.84 -12.41 1.10
C THR A 159 -1.56 -13.38 0.20
N GLY A 160 -2.27 -14.32 0.81
CA GLY A 160 -3.20 -15.21 0.13
C GLY A 160 -4.57 -15.13 0.77
N SER A 161 -5.62 -15.05 -0.02
CA SER A 161 -6.98 -15.05 0.49
C SER A 161 -7.92 -15.99 -0.26
N ALA A 162 -8.83 -16.62 0.49
CA ALA A 162 -9.92 -17.41 -0.03
C ALA A 162 -11.24 -16.72 0.30
N ILE A 163 -12.09 -16.52 -0.70
CA ILE A 163 -13.39 -15.86 -0.57
C ILE A 163 -14.44 -16.82 -1.04
N LEU A 164 -15.26 -17.30 -0.10
CA LEU A 164 -16.46 -18.09 -0.38
C LEU A 164 -17.69 -17.19 -0.22
N LYS A 165 -18.51 -17.14 -1.24
CA LYS A 165 -19.78 -16.38 -1.24
C LYS A 165 -20.91 -17.21 -1.84
N GLY A 166 -22.13 -16.93 -1.42
CA GLY A 166 -23.30 -17.59 -1.96
C GLY A 166 -24.59 -17.01 -1.42
N GLY A 167 -25.71 -17.47 -1.98
CA GLY A 167 -27.04 -17.04 -1.58
C GLY A 167 -27.91 -18.22 -1.17
N LEU A 168 -28.71 -18.02 -0.13
CA LEU A 168 -29.79 -18.93 0.27
C LEU A 168 -31.11 -18.45 -0.39
N ARG A 169 -31.18 -18.58 -1.70
CA ARG A 169 -32.24 -17.99 -2.54
C ARG A 169 -32.35 -16.48 -2.29
N ASP A 170 -33.58 -15.97 -2.14
CA ASP A 170 -33.83 -14.54 -1.90
C ASP A 170 -33.78 -14.15 -0.41
N ILE A 171 -33.52 -15.13 0.48
CA ILE A 171 -33.66 -14.95 1.93
C ILE A 171 -32.37 -14.37 2.53
N ALA A 172 -31.22 -14.93 2.19
CA ALA A 172 -29.94 -14.49 2.76
C ALA A 172 -28.77 -14.72 1.81
N ASP A 173 -27.78 -13.84 1.90
CA ASP A 173 -26.48 -13.97 1.24
C ASP A 173 -25.40 -14.13 2.30
N TYR A 174 -24.43 -15.00 2.03
CA TYR A 174 -23.29 -15.19 2.92
C TYR A 174 -21.97 -14.93 2.22
N ARG A 175 -20.98 -14.50 3.01
CA ARG A 175 -19.59 -14.33 2.58
C ARG A 175 -18.64 -14.73 3.69
N LEU A 176 -17.70 -15.59 3.36
CA LEU A 176 -16.59 -15.99 4.22
C LEU A 176 -15.29 -15.59 3.51
N THR A 177 -14.42 -14.92 4.23
CA THR A 177 -13.10 -14.53 3.73
C THR A 177 -12.07 -14.99 4.73
N TYR A 178 -11.07 -15.72 4.27
CA TYR A 178 -9.89 -16.03 5.04
C TYR A 178 -8.69 -15.45 4.33
N ARG A 179 -7.84 -14.70 5.05
CA ARG A 179 -6.61 -14.12 4.54
C ARG A 179 -5.45 -14.56 5.43
N TYR A 180 -4.38 -15.01 4.79
CA TYR A 180 -3.11 -15.30 5.45
C TYR A 180 -2.03 -14.42 4.85
N GLY A 181 -1.21 -13.81 5.69
CA GLY A 181 -0.15 -12.89 5.29
C GLY A 181 1.18 -13.26 5.95
N LEU A 182 2.26 -12.99 5.22
CA LEU A 182 3.64 -13.13 5.67
C LEU A 182 4.36 -11.83 5.39
N ALA A 183 5.02 -11.23 6.38
CA ALA A 183 5.99 -10.17 6.15
C ALA A 183 7.35 -10.64 6.65
N ARG A 184 8.38 -10.44 5.82
CA ARG A 184 9.75 -10.87 6.06
C ARG A 184 10.69 -9.70 5.81
N THR A 185 11.64 -9.52 6.70
CA THR A 185 12.75 -8.59 6.52
C THR A 185 14.03 -9.43 6.49
N PRO A 186 14.63 -9.68 5.30
CA PRO A 186 15.84 -10.46 5.22
C PRO A 186 16.96 -9.82 6.06
N ALA A 187 17.63 -10.65 6.84
CA ALA A 187 18.76 -10.25 7.66
C ALA A 187 20.02 -10.12 6.79
N ASP A 188 20.11 -9.06 5.99
CA ASP A 188 21.37 -8.70 5.34
C ASP A 188 22.19 -7.92 6.36
N ASN A 189 23.18 -8.64 6.97
CA ASN A 189 24.20 -8.10 7.90
C ASN A 189 23.64 -7.25 9.05
N LEU A 190 22.94 -7.90 9.97
CA LEU A 190 22.47 -7.30 11.23
C LEU A 190 23.61 -6.81 12.15
N ASP A 191 24.88 -7.15 11.84
CA ASP A 191 26.02 -6.83 12.68
C ASP A 191 26.43 -5.34 12.67
N ASP A 192 25.86 -4.54 11.77
CA ASP A 192 26.22 -3.11 11.58
C ASP A 192 25.07 -2.15 11.93
N LEU A 193 24.02 -2.62 12.60
CA LEU A 193 22.86 -1.78 12.94
C LEU A 193 23.14 -0.92 14.18
N THR A 194 23.51 0.32 13.95
CA THR A 194 23.47 1.40 14.96
C THR A 194 22.03 1.85 15.28
N LEU A 195 21.03 1.36 14.56
CA LEU A 195 19.61 1.66 14.78
C LEU A 195 18.99 0.63 15.73
N PRO A 196 18.32 1.06 16.81
CA PRO A 196 17.71 0.16 17.81
C PRO A 196 16.39 -0.45 17.33
N VAL A 197 16.27 -0.81 16.05
CA VAL A 197 15.01 -1.27 15.48
C VAL A 197 15.12 -2.75 15.12
N ASN A 198 14.70 -3.60 16.03
CA ASN A 198 14.49 -5.03 15.76
C ASN A 198 13.14 -5.18 15.06
N PHE A 199 13.14 -5.65 13.82
CA PHE A 199 11.91 -5.98 13.09
C PHE A 199 11.64 -7.46 13.19
N SER A 200 10.42 -7.77 13.62
CA SER A 200 9.95 -9.14 13.62
C SER A 200 9.51 -9.56 12.22
N ASP A 201 9.90 -10.75 11.85
CA ASP A 201 9.14 -11.48 10.86
C ASP A 201 7.72 -11.71 11.38
N THR A 202 6.71 -11.46 10.56
CA THR A 202 5.33 -11.58 11.01
C THR A 202 4.53 -12.55 10.16
N ASN A 203 3.62 -13.28 10.82
CA ASN A 203 2.59 -14.08 10.20
C ASN A 203 1.24 -13.52 10.64
N SER A 204 0.37 -13.23 9.70
CA SER A 204 -0.99 -12.76 9.98
C SER A 204 -2.04 -13.74 9.50
N SER A 205 -3.12 -13.85 10.24
CA SER A 205 -4.31 -14.59 9.83
C SER A 205 -5.55 -13.74 10.13
N GLU A 206 -6.42 -13.58 9.13
CA GLU A 206 -7.62 -12.80 9.24
C GLU A 206 -8.79 -13.62 8.73
N PHE A 207 -9.85 -13.66 9.49
CA PHE A 207 -11.09 -14.35 9.13
C PHE A 207 -12.24 -13.36 9.24
N VAL A 208 -13.04 -13.26 8.19
CA VAL A 208 -14.26 -12.45 8.17
C VAL A 208 -15.40 -13.30 7.66
N ALA A 209 -16.44 -13.43 8.46
CA ALA A 209 -17.68 -14.11 8.10
C ALA A 209 -18.85 -13.13 8.15
N SER A 210 -19.71 -13.16 7.18
CA SER A 210 -20.97 -12.41 7.23
C SER A 210 -22.11 -13.19 6.59
N ILE A 211 -23.29 -13.02 7.16
CA ILE A 211 -24.56 -13.42 6.59
C ILE A 211 -25.51 -12.25 6.70
N GLY A 212 -26.21 -11.95 5.64
CA GLY A 212 -27.14 -10.81 5.60
C GLY A 212 -28.40 -11.12 4.80
N SER A 213 -29.36 -10.23 4.90
CA SER A 213 -30.64 -10.35 4.20
C SER A 213 -30.46 -10.36 2.68
N GLY A 214 -31.12 -11.29 2.00
CA GLY A 214 -31.21 -11.37 0.55
C GLY A 214 -32.20 -10.38 -0.05
N ASN A 215 -32.45 -10.53 -1.34
CA ASN A 215 -33.27 -9.61 -2.15
C ASN A 215 -34.75 -9.50 -1.74
N ARG A 216 -35.26 -10.43 -0.93
CA ARG A 216 -36.61 -10.40 -0.38
C ARG A 216 -36.86 -9.19 0.56
N PHE A 217 -35.79 -8.64 1.13
CA PHE A 217 -35.86 -7.55 2.09
C PHE A 217 -35.58 -6.21 1.38
N ASN A 218 -36.62 -5.48 1.01
CA ASN A 218 -36.48 -4.26 0.22
C ASN A 218 -36.08 -3.04 1.06
N ASN A 219 -36.86 -2.73 2.10
CA ASN A 219 -36.65 -1.52 2.91
C ASN A 219 -35.92 -1.79 4.22
N PHE A 220 -36.01 -3.00 4.73
CA PHE A 220 -35.39 -3.44 5.96
C PHE A 220 -34.39 -4.55 5.64
N SER A 221 -33.14 -4.36 6.00
CA SER A 221 -32.10 -5.37 5.83
C SER A 221 -31.35 -5.59 7.14
N TRP A 222 -30.84 -6.78 7.30
CA TRP A 222 -30.06 -7.18 8.46
C TRP A 222 -28.76 -7.85 8.02
N ARG A 223 -27.73 -7.76 8.85
CA ARG A 223 -26.46 -8.46 8.66
C ARG A 223 -25.91 -8.90 10.02
N ILE A 224 -25.35 -10.09 10.06
CA ILE A 224 -24.52 -10.57 11.17
C ILE A 224 -23.11 -10.76 10.61
N SER A 225 -22.14 -10.20 11.28
CA SER A 225 -20.72 -10.32 10.92
C SER A 225 -19.89 -10.76 12.13
N ALA A 226 -18.86 -11.53 11.85
CA ALA A 226 -17.82 -11.89 12.79
C ALA A 226 -16.47 -11.77 12.10
N ASP A 227 -15.53 -11.15 12.76
CA ASP A 227 -14.16 -10.99 12.28
C ASP A 227 -13.16 -11.35 13.39
N SER A 228 -12.02 -11.88 12.96
CA SER A 228 -10.90 -12.21 13.81
C SER A 228 -9.62 -11.93 13.07
N SER A 229 -8.73 -11.17 13.68
CA SER A 229 -7.41 -10.84 13.16
C SER A 229 -6.35 -11.22 14.19
N ARG A 230 -5.29 -11.89 13.74
CA ARG A 230 -4.14 -12.23 14.56
C ARG A 230 -2.85 -11.97 13.78
N VAL A 231 -1.86 -11.35 14.44
CA VAL A 231 -0.50 -11.20 13.94
C VAL A 231 0.46 -11.80 14.96
N MET A 232 1.19 -12.81 14.51
CA MET A 232 2.24 -13.47 15.30
C MET A 232 3.60 -12.92 14.89
N ARG A 233 4.46 -12.63 15.84
CA ARG A 233 5.78 -12.02 15.66
C ARG A 233 6.89 -12.99 16.04
N SER A 234 8.03 -12.96 15.31
CA SER A 234 9.17 -13.86 15.57
C SER A 234 10.00 -13.46 16.80
N LEU A 235 9.99 -12.18 17.16
CA LEU A 235 10.66 -11.67 18.35
C LEU A 235 9.70 -11.74 19.56
N ASN A 236 10.23 -11.64 20.77
CA ASN A 236 9.47 -11.65 22.02
C ASN A 236 8.63 -10.36 22.22
N VAL A 237 7.81 -10.06 21.25
CA VAL A 237 6.84 -8.96 21.25
C VAL A 237 5.44 -9.58 21.29
N ASN A 238 4.51 -8.92 21.97
CA ASN A 238 3.14 -9.44 22.07
C ASN A 238 2.50 -9.61 20.68
N ASP A 239 1.84 -10.74 20.51
CA ASP A 239 1.00 -10.96 19.33
C ASP A 239 -0.16 -9.96 19.32
N PHE A 240 -0.54 -9.47 18.16
CA PHE A 240 -1.81 -8.76 17.98
C PHE A 240 -2.96 -9.76 17.90
N LYS A 241 -4.04 -9.49 18.59
CA LYS A 241 -5.29 -10.24 18.47
C LYS A 241 -6.47 -9.30 18.59
N ASN A 242 -7.39 -9.37 17.64
CA ASN A 242 -8.66 -8.65 17.69
C ASN A 242 -9.79 -9.54 17.15
N GLU A 243 -10.87 -9.66 17.91
CA GLU A 243 -12.06 -10.46 17.59
C GLU A 243 -13.31 -9.59 17.77
N HIS A 244 -14.20 -9.60 16.80
CA HIS A 244 -15.43 -8.82 16.84
C HIS A 244 -16.59 -9.61 16.25
N ILE A 245 -17.78 -9.49 16.88
CA ILE A 245 -19.04 -10.01 16.36
C ILE A 245 -20.11 -8.93 16.52
N ALA A 246 -20.87 -8.68 15.44
CA ALA A 246 -21.93 -7.68 15.47
C ALA A 246 -23.15 -8.09 14.63
N GLY A 247 -24.31 -7.63 15.06
CA GLY A 247 -25.54 -7.62 14.28
C GLY A 247 -25.89 -6.17 13.88
N GLU A 248 -26.14 -5.95 12.60
CA GLU A 248 -26.54 -4.69 12.01
C GLU A 248 -27.94 -4.74 11.46
N LEU A 249 -28.70 -3.69 11.66
CA LEU A 249 -30.01 -3.45 11.05
C LEU A 249 -29.92 -2.17 10.22
N THR A 250 -30.41 -2.23 9.00
CA THR A 250 -30.48 -1.09 8.09
C THR A 250 -31.92 -0.86 7.64
N TYR A 251 -32.40 0.37 7.73
CA TYR A 251 -33.70 0.77 7.23
C TYR A 251 -33.58 1.84 6.13
N LYS A 252 -34.18 1.57 4.98
CA LYS A 252 -34.23 2.50 3.85
C LYS A 252 -35.53 3.30 3.92
N PHE A 253 -35.46 4.53 4.41
CA PHE A 253 -36.62 5.45 4.43
C PHE A 253 -37.15 5.73 3.03
N ASN A 254 -36.24 5.95 2.12
CA ASN A 254 -36.51 6.18 0.71
C ASN A 254 -35.24 5.88 -0.12
N ARG A 255 -35.29 6.17 -1.42
CA ARG A 255 -34.13 5.96 -2.31
C ARG A 255 -32.90 6.81 -1.99
N PHE A 256 -33.05 7.82 -1.13
CA PHE A 256 -31.97 8.76 -0.83
C PHE A 256 -31.37 8.61 0.57
N ILE A 257 -32.16 8.10 1.53
CA ILE A 257 -31.77 8.06 2.93
C ILE A 257 -31.92 6.65 3.47
N GLN A 258 -30.82 6.15 4.03
CA GLN A 258 -30.75 4.91 4.78
C GLN A 258 -30.20 5.23 6.17
N ILE A 259 -30.75 4.63 7.21
CA ILE A 259 -30.18 4.63 8.54
C ILE A 259 -29.77 3.20 8.89
N PHE A 260 -28.73 3.09 9.67
CA PHE A 260 -28.26 1.79 10.15
C PHE A 260 -27.81 1.88 11.60
N GLY A 261 -27.88 0.75 12.27
CA GLY A 261 -27.36 0.60 13.62
C GLY A 261 -26.87 -0.83 13.83
N SER A 262 -25.79 -0.97 14.55
CA SER A 262 -25.23 -2.27 14.93
C SER A 262 -24.99 -2.35 16.42
N THR A 263 -25.02 -3.57 16.94
CA THR A 263 -24.58 -3.91 18.29
C THR A 263 -23.82 -5.22 18.26
N GLY A 264 -22.86 -5.33 19.15
CA GLY A 264 -21.99 -6.50 19.15
C GLY A 264 -21.12 -6.62 20.40
N TYR A 265 -20.07 -7.39 20.25
CA TYR A 265 -19.06 -7.62 21.28
C TYR A 265 -17.68 -7.66 20.60
N SER A 266 -16.70 -6.99 21.20
CA SER A 266 -15.32 -6.97 20.77
C SER A 266 -14.40 -7.50 21.87
N ARG A 267 -13.32 -8.16 21.48
CA ARG A 267 -12.26 -8.63 22.36
C ARG A 267 -10.91 -8.43 21.68
N ASN A 268 -9.97 -7.82 22.38
CA ASN A 268 -8.59 -7.68 21.94
C ASN A 268 -7.60 -7.98 23.08
N ASN A 269 -6.31 -7.97 22.76
CA ASN A 269 -5.24 -8.18 23.72
C ASN A 269 -4.32 -6.99 23.89
N PHE A 270 -4.81 -5.77 23.63
CA PHE A 270 -4.07 -4.54 23.88
C PHE A 270 -3.77 -4.39 25.37
N GLN A 271 -2.56 -3.93 25.68
CA GLN A 271 -2.10 -3.77 27.06
C GLN A 271 -2.47 -2.41 27.65
N ALA A 272 -2.52 -1.36 26.79
CA ALA A 272 -2.92 -0.04 27.24
C ALA A 272 -4.42 0.00 27.50
N ASP A 273 -4.84 0.28 28.73
CA ASP A 273 -6.26 0.39 29.14
C ASP A 273 -7.07 1.31 28.23
N VAL A 274 -6.44 2.37 27.71
CA VAL A 274 -7.05 3.33 26.78
C VAL A 274 -7.39 2.71 25.42
N LEU A 275 -6.70 1.62 25.05
CA LEU A 275 -6.87 0.93 23.78
C LEU A 275 -7.62 -0.41 23.93
N SER A 276 -7.85 -0.86 25.16
CA SER A 276 -8.62 -2.09 25.41
C SER A 276 -10.06 -1.92 24.92
N GLU A 277 -10.50 -2.85 24.08
CA GLU A 277 -11.85 -2.85 23.49
C GLU A 277 -12.72 -4.00 23.99
N ASP A 278 -12.30 -4.65 25.07
CA ASP A 278 -13.11 -5.74 25.63
C ASP A 278 -14.47 -5.23 26.08
N GLY A 279 -15.53 -5.72 25.44
CA GLY A 279 -16.88 -5.38 25.84
C GLY A 279 -17.89 -5.21 24.71
N ARG A 280 -18.99 -4.61 25.09
CA ARG A 280 -20.10 -4.34 24.17
C ARG A 280 -19.73 -3.23 23.19
N THR A 281 -20.11 -3.43 21.95
CA THR A 281 -19.95 -2.45 20.88
C THR A 281 -21.33 -1.99 20.38
N TRP A 282 -21.40 -0.77 19.93
CA TRP A 282 -22.55 -0.27 19.17
C TRP A 282 -22.10 0.79 18.18
N ASN A 283 -22.83 0.89 17.07
CA ASN A 283 -22.61 1.89 16.05
C ASN A 283 -23.96 2.34 15.49
N ALA A 284 -24.11 3.60 15.17
CA ALA A 284 -25.29 4.13 14.50
C ALA A 284 -24.86 5.15 13.43
N GLY A 285 -25.54 5.12 12.32
CA GLY A 285 -25.19 6.00 11.22
C GLY A 285 -26.29 6.14 10.18
N PHE A 286 -25.96 6.95 9.19
CA PHE A 286 -26.82 7.15 8.03
C PHE A 286 -26.01 7.22 6.74
N ARG A 287 -26.64 6.87 5.63
CA ARG A 287 -26.17 7.09 4.28
C ARG A 287 -27.15 7.99 3.55
N TRP A 288 -26.65 9.04 2.92
CA TRP A 288 -27.42 10.00 2.17
C TRP A 288 -26.93 10.13 0.74
N THR A 289 -27.81 9.76 -0.20
CA THR A 289 -27.55 9.75 -1.64
C THR A 289 -28.64 10.51 -2.39
N PRO A 290 -28.70 11.87 -2.27
CA PRO A 290 -29.80 12.68 -2.84
C PRO A 290 -29.85 12.64 -4.38
N GLY A 291 -28.89 12.04 -5.01
CA GLY A 291 -28.82 11.85 -6.45
C GLY A 291 -27.52 11.14 -6.85
N ARG A 292 -27.16 11.22 -8.12
CA ARG A 292 -25.94 10.60 -8.66
C ARG A 292 -24.66 11.35 -8.29
N LYS A 293 -24.78 12.57 -7.73
CA LYS A 293 -23.64 13.43 -7.46
C LYS A 293 -23.05 13.32 -6.07
N LEU A 294 -23.85 12.86 -5.11
CA LEU A 294 -23.45 12.81 -3.70
C LEU A 294 -23.73 11.43 -3.12
N ASP A 295 -22.74 10.85 -2.49
CA ASP A 295 -22.85 9.71 -1.59
C ASP A 295 -22.11 10.04 -0.29
N LEU A 296 -22.86 10.20 0.78
CA LEU A 296 -22.32 10.51 2.12
C LEU A 296 -22.76 9.40 3.07
N THR A 297 -21.79 8.79 3.74
CA THR A 297 -22.01 7.86 4.85
C THR A 297 -21.32 8.42 6.08
N VAL A 298 -22.03 8.50 7.20
CA VAL A 298 -21.45 8.89 8.50
C VAL A 298 -21.99 7.94 9.56
N SER A 299 -21.10 7.49 10.43
CA SER A 299 -21.50 6.73 11.61
C SER A 299 -20.61 7.05 12.81
N THR A 300 -21.18 6.85 13.98
CA THR A 300 -20.50 6.97 15.26
C THR A 300 -20.94 5.83 16.17
N GLY A 301 -20.08 5.46 17.09
CA GLY A 301 -20.36 4.39 18.02
C GLY A 301 -19.35 4.28 19.13
N LYS A 302 -19.41 3.15 19.82
CA LYS A 302 -18.51 2.83 20.92
C LYS A 302 -18.05 1.38 20.77
N GLU A 303 -16.74 1.17 20.89
CA GLU A 303 -16.09 -0.14 20.93
C GLU A 303 -15.35 -0.25 22.27
N GLY A 304 -15.90 -1.07 23.19
CA GLY A 304 -15.43 -1.09 24.57
C GLY A 304 -15.56 0.27 25.26
N GLN A 305 -14.46 0.89 25.65
CA GLN A 305 -14.43 2.24 26.25
C GLN A 305 -14.20 3.35 25.20
N ARG A 306 -13.87 2.99 23.97
CA ARG A 306 -13.45 3.91 22.92
C ARG A 306 -14.62 4.39 22.05
N GLU A 307 -14.71 5.71 21.84
CA GLU A 307 -15.57 6.27 20.81
C GLU A 307 -14.93 6.12 19.44
N VAL A 308 -15.73 5.69 18.46
CA VAL A 308 -15.30 5.48 17.07
C VAL A 308 -16.15 6.29 16.11
N TRP A 309 -15.51 6.81 15.07
CA TRP A 309 -16.15 7.56 14.01
C TRP A 309 -15.74 7.00 12.64
N TYR A 310 -16.70 7.00 11.74
CA TYR A 310 -16.49 6.70 10.33
C TYR A 310 -17.21 7.72 9.48
N ALA A 311 -16.55 8.21 8.43
CA ALA A 311 -17.16 9.03 7.41
C ALA A 311 -16.61 8.68 6.03
N ALA A 312 -17.48 8.63 5.03
CA ALA A 312 -17.10 8.51 3.62
C ALA A 312 -17.96 9.46 2.79
N LEU A 313 -17.30 10.25 1.97
CA LEU A 313 -17.94 11.23 1.09
C LEU A 313 -17.40 11.08 -0.32
N GLN A 314 -18.31 10.88 -1.27
CA GLN A 314 -18.03 11.00 -2.69
C GLN A 314 -18.93 12.11 -3.26
N TYR A 315 -18.31 13.12 -3.89
CA TYR A 315 -19.06 14.21 -4.47
C TYR A 315 -18.57 14.57 -5.87
N PHE A 316 -19.47 14.50 -6.83
CA PHE A 316 -19.23 14.90 -8.22
C PHE A 316 -19.74 16.34 -8.43
N PHE A 317 -18.88 17.32 -8.36
CA PHE A 317 -19.21 18.72 -8.72
C PHE A 317 -19.63 18.81 -10.20
N SER A 318 -18.92 18.07 -11.05
CA SER A 318 -19.21 17.94 -12.47
C SER A 318 -18.72 16.57 -12.99
N ALA A 319 -18.95 16.27 -14.27
CA ALA A 319 -18.38 15.09 -14.91
C ALA A 319 -16.84 15.05 -14.92
N ARG A 320 -16.18 16.19 -14.63
CA ARG A 320 -14.73 16.34 -14.67
C ARG A 320 -14.09 16.62 -13.31
N LEU A 321 -14.86 17.05 -12.33
CA LEU A 321 -14.36 17.40 -11.00
C LEU A 321 -15.11 16.58 -9.96
N ASP A 322 -14.37 15.78 -9.23
CA ASP A 322 -14.87 14.98 -8.12
C ASP A 322 -14.02 15.16 -6.85
N PHE A 323 -14.66 14.89 -5.73
CA PHE A 323 -14.04 14.81 -4.43
C PHE A 323 -14.35 13.46 -3.80
N ASN A 324 -13.33 12.80 -3.27
CA ASN A 324 -13.45 11.61 -2.44
C ASN A 324 -12.80 11.87 -1.09
N GLY A 325 -13.55 11.63 -0.02
CA GLY A 325 -13.06 11.80 1.34
C GLY A 325 -13.43 10.62 2.21
N THR A 326 -12.52 10.20 3.09
CA THR A 326 -12.75 9.14 4.07
C THR A 326 -12.15 9.52 5.41
N TYR A 327 -12.81 9.14 6.48
CA TYR A 327 -12.28 9.14 7.83
C TYR A 327 -12.62 7.81 8.49
N GLN A 328 -11.64 7.20 9.15
CA GLN A 328 -11.81 5.93 9.86
C GLN A 328 -10.96 5.88 11.12
N ASP A 329 -11.45 5.12 12.08
CA ASP A 329 -10.84 4.88 13.39
C ASP A 329 -10.82 3.38 13.66
N THR A 330 -9.64 2.78 13.71
CA THR A 330 -9.46 1.33 13.80
C THR A 330 -8.29 0.98 14.69
N LEU A 331 -8.32 -0.21 15.29
CA LEU A 331 -7.13 -0.84 15.85
C LEU A 331 -6.40 -1.61 14.75
N SER A 332 -5.08 -1.52 14.75
CA SER A 332 -4.29 -2.11 13.68
C SER A 332 -2.85 -2.38 14.10
N SER A 333 -2.13 -3.06 13.23
CA SER A 333 -0.68 -3.21 13.23
C SER A 333 -0.11 -2.85 11.86
N ASN A 334 1.18 -2.59 11.77
CA ASN A 334 1.81 -2.31 10.46
C ASN A 334 1.61 -3.45 9.46
N THR A 335 1.62 -4.70 9.92
CA THR A 335 1.37 -5.87 9.07
C THR A 335 -0.02 -5.85 8.45
N ILE A 336 -1.06 -5.53 9.25
CA ILE A 336 -2.44 -5.45 8.75
C ILE A 336 -2.58 -4.29 7.76
N VAL A 337 -2.04 -3.10 8.09
CA VAL A 337 -2.06 -1.94 7.18
C VAL A 337 -1.39 -2.27 5.84
N THR A 338 -0.26 -2.97 5.88
CA THR A 338 0.45 -3.40 4.66
C THR A 338 -0.36 -4.41 3.86
N ASN A 339 -0.94 -5.43 4.53
CA ASN A 339 -1.79 -6.43 3.87
C ASN A 339 -3.01 -5.79 3.21
N ASP A 340 -3.64 -4.81 3.87
CA ASP A 340 -4.79 -4.07 3.32
C ASP A 340 -4.37 -3.24 2.10
N SER A 341 -3.20 -2.61 2.14
CA SER A 341 -2.66 -1.88 0.99
C SER A 341 -2.40 -2.80 -0.21
N LEU A 342 -1.87 -4.00 0.03
CA LEU A 342 -1.63 -5.00 -1.03
C LEU A 342 -2.92 -5.49 -1.69
N GLN A 343 -4.02 -5.60 -0.95
CA GLN A 343 -5.32 -5.97 -1.53
C GLN A 343 -5.85 -4.88 -2.49
N GLY A 344 -5.42 -3.65 -2.33
CA GLY A 344 -5.72 -2.54 -3.23
C GLY A 344 -5.04 -2.62 -4.59
N PHE A 345 -4.09 -3.52 -4.79
CA PHE A 345 -3.43 -3.67 -6.08
C PHE A 345 -4.29 -4.45 -7.05
N THR A 346 -4.44 -3.90 -8.25
CA THR A 346 -5.16 -4.51 -9.36
C THR A 346 -4.20 -4.79 -10.50
N PHE A 347 -4.47 -5.85 -11.22
CA PHE A 347 -3.77 -6.18 -12.45
C PHE A 347 -4.63 -5.76 -13.65
N ASP A 348 -4.02 -5.01 -14.54
CA ASP A 348 -4.57 -4.66 -15.85
C ASP A 348 -3.68 -5.23 -16.95
N ALA A 349 -4.28 -5.85 -17.96
CA ALA A 349 -3.54 -6.52 -19.03
C ALA A 349 -2.69 -5.55 -19.86
N GLU A 350 -3.10 -4.27 -19.95
CA GLU A 350 -2.40 -3.24 -20.75
C GLU A 350 -1.45 -2.38 -19.89
N GLN A 351 -1.86 -2.08 -18.66
CA GLN A 351 -1.14 -1.14 -17.78
C GLN A 351 -0.27 -1.82 -16.73
N GLY A 352 -0.42 -3.15 -16.55
CA GLY A 352 0.29 -3.90 -15.50
C GLY A 352 -0.35 -3.76 -14.13
N ILE A 353 0.47 -3.73 -13.09
CA ILE A 353 0.01 -3.66 -11.69
C ILE A 353 -0.14 -2.20 -11.26
N SER A 354 -1.32 -1.83 -10.79
CA SER A 354 -1.65 -0.50 -10.28
C SER A 354 -2.39 -0.58 -8.94
N ASN A 355 -2.39 0.51 -8.19
CA ASN A 355 -3.24 0.63 -7.01
C ASN A 355 -4.71 0.91 -7.41
N GLN A 356 -5.63 0.86 -6.44
CA GLN A 356 -7.07 1.13 -6.69
C GLN A 356 -7.37 2.50 -7.30
N SER A 357 -6.45 3.45 -7.19
CA SER A 357 -6.58 4.78 -7.76
C SER A 357 -6.05 4.87 -9.20
N GLY A 358 -5.54 3.76 -9.75
CA GLY A 358 -4.89 3.74 -11.07
C GLY A 358 -3.56 4.49 -11.10
N LEU A 359 -3.02 4.85 -9.94
CA LEU A 359 -1.72 5.50 -9.81
C LEU A 359 -0.63 4.43 -9.72
N PRO A 360 0.56 4.68 -10.27
CA PRO A 360 1.72 3.85 -10.01
C PRO A 360 1.93 3.73 -8.50
N ILE A 361 2.44 2.58 -8.07
CA ILE A 361 2.75 2.36 -6.66
C ILE A 361 3.93 3.25 -6.30
N ASP A 362 3.70 4.21 -5.41
CA ASP A 362 4.77 5.04 -4.88
C ASP A 362 5.56 4.23 -3.84
N GLU A 363 6.83 4.02 -4.09
CA GLU A 363 7.72 3.26 -3.23
C GLU A 363 8.12 4.06 -1.97
N THR A 364 7.87 5.35 -1.95
CA THR A 364 8.47 6.28 -1.00
C THR A 364 7.52 6.86 0.03
N ASP A 365 6.26 6.42 0.15
CA ASP A 365 5.32 6.99 1.11
C ASP A 365 5.28 6.23 2.46
N PRO A 366 6.28 6.37 3.34
CA PRO A 366 6.18 5.94 4.72
C PRO A 366 5.53 7.07 5.51
N ILE A 367 4.23 6.99 5.75
CA ILE A 367 3.58 7.98 6.62
C ILE A 367 4.08 7.85 8.06
N PHE A 368 4.59 6.68 8.46
CA PHE A 368 5.09 6.42 9.82
C PHE A 368 6.22 5.38 9.83
N THR A 369 7.05 5.46 10.87
CA THR A 369 8.06 4.44 11.20
C THR A 369 7.42 3.05 11.23
N TYR A 370 8.08 2.08 10.61
CA TYR A 370 7.71 0.69 10.74
C TYR A 370 7.97 0.24 12.18
N SER A 371 6.95 -0.23 12.87
CA SER A 371 7.01 -0.60 14.28
C SER A 371 6.29 -1.92 14.50
N ASP A 372 6.82 -2.75 15.40
CA ASP A 372 6.17 -3.97 15.87
C ASP A 372 5.09 -3.69 16.93
N VAL A 373 4.95 -2.45 17.38
CA VAL A 373 3.93 -2.05 18.35
C VAL A 373 2.59 -1.86 17.66
N ASP A 374 1.55 -2.41 18.27
CA ASP A 374 0.18 -2.22 17.83
C ASP A 374 -0.33 -0.82 18.17
N PHE A 375 -1.29 -0.31 17.42
CA PHE A 375 -1.76 1.06 17.59
C PHE A 375 -3.23 1.24 17.20
N ARG A 376 -3.83 2.25 17.80
CA ARG A 376 -5.07 2.85 17.29
C ARG A 376 -4.73 3.81 16.15
N ARG A 377 -5.34 3.59 15.01
CA ARG A 377 -5.19 4.41 13.81
C ARG A 377 -6.44 5.22 13.56
N ARG A 378 -6.31 6.54 13.60
CA ARG A 378 -7.34 7.47 13.11
C ARG A 378 -6.78 8.12 11.86
N ASN A 379 -7.43 7.89 10.74
CA ASN A 379 -6.95 8.35 9.44
C ASN A 379 -8.05 9.10 8.70
N GLY A 380 -7.74 10.32 8.26
CA GLY A 380 -8.55 11.13 7.39
C GLY A 380 -7.82 11.41 6.08
N ARG A 381 -8.48 11.19 4.94
CA ARG A 381 -7.93 11.50 3.61
C ARG A 381 -9.02 12.11 2.74
N GLY A 382 -8.66 13.17 1.99
CA GLY A 382 -9.53 13.78 1.01
C GLY A 382 -8.79 14.08 -0.28
N THR A 383 -9.35 13.74 -1.43
CA THR A 383 -8.75 13.93 -2.74
C THR A 383 -9.74 14.63 -3.68
N PHE A 384 -9.32 15.76 -4.24
CA PHE A 384 -9.95 16.40 -5.39
C PHE A 384 -9.27 15.94 -6.67
N THR A 385 -10.06 15.58 -7.68
CA THR A 385 -9.54 15.21 -9.00
C THR A 385 -10.27 16.01 -10.07
N LEU A 386 -9.50 16.75 -10.90
CA LEU A 386 -10.01 17.50 -12.05
C LEU A 386 -9.46 16.90 -13.34
N ARG A 387 -10.33 16.27 -14.13
CA ARG A 387 -10.00 15.65 -15.42
C ARG A 387 -10.35 16.58 -16.56
N LYS A 388 -9.33 17.00 -17.32
CA LYS A 388 -9.48 17.71 -18.59
C LYS A 388 -9.04 16.77 -19.74
N LYS A 389 -9.27 17.17 -20.98
CA LYS A 389 -9.03 16.33 -22.16
C LYS A 389 -7.62 15.70 -22.22
N ARG A 390 -6.58 16.47 -21.81
CA ARG A 390 -5.18 16.04 -21.84
C ARG A 390 -4.46 16.24 -20.50
N THR A 391 -5.17 16.64 -19.46
CA THR A 391 -4.55 16.97 -18.18
C THR A 391 -5.45 16.52 -17.05
N THR A 392 -4.90 15.78 -16.12
CA THR A 392 -5.52 15.47 -14.82
C THR A 392 -4.78 16.25 -13.75
N PHE A 393 -5.51 17.01 -12.93
CA PHE A 393 -4.99 17.62 -11.70
C PHE A 393 -5.56 16.89 -10.52
N TYR A 394 -4.76 16.75 -9.48
CA TYR A 394 -5.19 16.20 -8.20
C TYR A 394 -4.64 17.03 -7.04
N ALA A 395 -5.41 17.09 -5.96
CA ALA A 395 -4.98 17.64 -4.68
C ALA A 395 -5.49 16.73 -3.57
N THR A 396 -4.58 16.25 -2.73
CA THR A 396 -4.87 15.32 -1.64
C THR A 396 -4.43 15.93 -0.32
N GLY A 397 -5.33 15.93 0.66
CA GLY A 397 -5.00 16.19 2.06
C GLY A 397 -5.15 14.90 2.86
N ASN A 398 -4.23 14.64 3.76
CA ASN A 398 -4.29 13.50 4.67
C ASN A 398 -3.88 13.92 6.09
N ILE A 399 -4.46 13.23 7.07
CA ILE A 399 -4.08 13.36 8.47
C ILE A 399 -4.22 11.99 9.13
N GLU A 400 -3.22 11.60 9.90
CA GLU A 400 -3.22 10.33 10.62
C GLU A 400 -2.68 10.51 12.02
N TRP A 401 -3.37 9.91 12.99
CA TRP A 401 -2.94 9.78 14.37
C TRP A 401 -2.74 8.30 14.66
N ARG A 402 -1.59 7.95 15.25
CA ARG A 402 -1.30 6.63 15.78
C ARG A 402 -1.06 6.73 17.27
N THR A 403 -1.92 6.13 18.07
CA THR A 403 -1.73 5.96 19.51
C THR A 403 -1.24 4.54 19.75
N PHE A 404 -0.02 4.41 20.28
CA PHE A 404 0.65 3.13 20.43
C PHE A 404 0.28 2.40 21.73
N ASP A 405 0.29 1.07 21.70
CA ASP A 405 -0.08 0.20 22.83
C ASP A 405 1.00 0.12 23.92
N ASP A 406 2.21 0.55 23.64
CA ASP A 406 3.34 0.58 24.58
C ASP A 406 3.40 1.85 25.45
N SER A 407 2.37 2.67 25.42
CA SER A 407 2.30 3.95 26.15
C SER A 407 3.35 4.99 25.73
N THR A 408 4.00 4.81 24.57
CA THR A 408 4.94 5.81 24.02
C THR A 408 4.26 7.09 23.54
N GLY A 409 2.92 7.09 23.49
CA GLY A 409 2.11 8.27 23.18
C GLY A 409 1.43 8.21 21.81
N THR A 410 1.13 9.38 21.26
CA THR A 410 0.46 9.53 19.96
C THR A 410 1.34 10.24 18.96
N ALA A 411 1.69 9.60 17.88
CA ALA A 411 2.30 10.24 16.73
C ALA A 411 1.22 10.84 15.83
N VAL A 412 1.49 12.01 15.26
CA VAL A 412 0.58 12.70 14.35
C VAL A 412 1.33 13.05 13.08
N SER A 413 0.78 12.70 11.94
CA SER A 413 1.26 13.16 10.64
C SER A 413 0.11 13.75 9.84
N TRP A 414 0.33 14.91 9.24
CA TRP A 414 -0.60 15.50 8.29
C TRP A 414 0.13 16.06 7.09
N GLY A 415 -0.52 16.07 5.95
CA GLY A 415 0.09 16.58 4.74
C GLY A 415 -0.93 17.01 3.71
N ILE A 416 -0.44 17.79 2.77
CA ILE A 416 -1.15 18.16 1.55
C ILE A 416 -0.20 17.94 0.37
N SER A 417 -0.72 17.34 -0.68
CA SER A 417 -0.01 17.20 -1.94
C SER A 417 -0.91 17.63 -3.09
N SER A 418 -0.31 18.17 -4.13
CA SER A 418 -0.98 18.47 -5.38
C SER A 418 -0.10 18.11 -6.55
N GLY A 419 -0.70 17.78 -7.68
CA GLY A 419 0.04 17.45 -8.86
C GLY A 419 -0.82 17.45 -10.12
N PHE A 420 -0.15 17.20 -11.23
CA PHE A 420 -0.79 17.06 -12.51
C PHE A 420 -0.09 16.01 -13.37
N ASP A 421 -0.89 15.40 -14.24
CA ASP A 421 -0.44 14.56 -15.34
C ASP A 421 -0.98 15.16 -16.65
N ARG A 422 -0.11 15.49 -17.59
CA ARG A 422 -0.46 16.12 -18.86
C ARG A 422 0.14 15.40 -20.04
N ASN A 423 -0.69 14.90 -20.95
CA ASN A 423 -0.27 14.46 -22.26
C ASN A 423 -0.07 15.69 -23.17
N VAL A 424 1.20 16.06 -23.40
CA VAL A 424 1.58 17.19 -24.27
C VAL A 424 1.33 16.83 -25.72
N THR A 425 1.79 15.64 -26.11
CA THR A 425 1.50 15.00 -27.41
C THR A 425 0.95 13.58 -27.17
N GLU A 426 0.76 12.80 -28.22
CA GLU A 426 0.41 11.38 -28.09
C GLU A 426 1.55 10.55 -27.47
N ASN A 427 2.78 10.97 -27.69
CA ASN A 427 3.99 10.26 -27.27
C ASN A 427 4.74 10.96 -26.12
N THR A 428 4.28 12.11 -25.66
CA THR A 428 5.00 12.89 -24.64
C THR A 428 4.07 13.28 -23.51
N SER A 429 4.47 13.01 -22.28
CA SER A 429 3.76 13.41 -21.07
C SER A 429 4.68 14.17 -20.09
N ILE A 430 4.07 15.05 -19.32
CA ILE A 430 4.70 15.73 -18.20
C ILE A 430 3.89 15.45 -16.95
N LYS A 431 4.56 14.99 -15.91
CA LYS A 431 3.98 14.79 -14.56
C LYS A 431 4.70 15.70 -13.59
N GLY A 432 3.94 16.38 -12.75
CA GLY A 432 4.51 17.22 -11.70
C GLY A 432 3.75 17.03 -10.41
N SER A 433 4.46 17.04 -9.28
CA SER A 433 3.86 17.01 -7.96
C SER A 433 4.64 17.86 -6.97
N VAL A 434 3.93 18.40 -5.98
CA VAL A 434 4.49 19.07 -4.83
C VAL A 434 3.71 18.62 -3.60
N GLY A 435 4.43 18.32 -2.52
CA GLY A 435 3.87 17.89 -1.26
C GLY A 435 4.51 18.63 -0.09
N TYR A 436 3.71 18.84 0.93
CA TYR A 436 4.15 19.25 2.27
C TYR A 436 3.59 18.28 3.29
N ARG A 437 4.42 17.83 4.22
CA ARG A 437 4.04 16.96 5.31
C ARG A 437 4.70 17.42 6.61
N GLN A 438 3.94 17.40 7.69
CA GLN A 438 4.45 17.58 9.04
C GLN A 438 4.21 16.30 9.84
N SER A 439 5.26 15.79 10.48
CA SER A 439 5.21 14.66 11.40
C SER A 439 5.63 15.10 12.79
N ARG A 440 4.80 14.80 13.78
CA ARG A 440 5.09 15.01 15.19
C ARG A 440 5.25 13.68 15.87
N PHE A 441 6.40 13.47 16.49
CA PHE A 441 6.71 12.27 17.25
C PHE A 441 6.52 12.57 18.73
N GLU A 442 5.47 12.01 19.32
CA GLU A 442 5.19 12.21 20.75
C GLU A 442 6.14 11.37 21.59
N GLY A 443 6.52 11.89 22.78
CA GLY A 443 7.57 11.32 23.63
C GLY A 443 8.97 11.90 23.39
N GLN A 444 9.21 12.54 22.25
CA GLN A 444 10.53 13.12 21.92
C GLN A 444 10.47 14.62 21.61
N PHE A 445 9.31 15.26 21.65
CA PHE A 445 9.08 16.66 21.23
C PHE A 445 9.61 17.01 19.83
N ARG A 446 9.85 15.98 19.00
CA ARG A 446 10.35 16.16 17.66
C ARG A 446 9.24 16.48 16.68
N ILE A 447 9.48 17.51 15.86
CA ILE A 447 8.58 17.91 14.76
C ILE A 447 9.45 18.03 13.50
N ASP A 448 9.08 17.25 12.48
CA ASP A 448 9.71 17.27 11.17
C ASP A 448 8.73 17.81 10.13
N ASN A 449 9.17 18.78 9.36
CA ASN A 449 8.46 19.31 8.20
C ASN A 449 9.17 18.83 6.93
N TYR A 450 8.43 18.22 6.01
CA TYR A 450 8.94 17.71 4.74
C TYR A 450 8.33 18.49 3.59
N ILE A 451 9.16 18.88 2.64
CA ILE A 451 8.78 19.43 1.35
C ILE A 451 9.34 18.51 0.28
N GLU A 452 8.49 18.12 -0.65
CA GLU A 452 8.86 17.25 -1.75
C GLU A 452 8.32 17.84 -3.06
N ALA A 453 9.13 17.87 -4.10
CA ALA A 453 8.72 18.30 -5.42
C ALA A 453 9.33 17.40 -6.48
N ASN A 454 8.52 16.97 -7.43
CA ASN A 454 8.94 16.13 -8.56
C ASN A 454 8.38 16.69 -9.87
N LEU A 455 9.20 16.62 -10.91
CA LEU A 455 8.80 16.96 -12.27
C LEU A 455 9.43 15.97 -13.25
N ASP A 456 8.62 15.22 -13.95
CA ASP A 456 9.04 14.22 -14.93
C ASP A 456 8.56 14.59 -16.33
N TRP A 457 9.46 14.63 -17.28
CA TRP A 457 9.17 14.69 -18.69
C TRP A 457 9.49 13.36 -19.33
N THR A 458 8.49 12.69 -19.87
CA THR A 458 8.63 11.38 -20.50
C THR A 458 8.22 11.45 -21.96
N THR A 459 9.01 10.84 -22.85
CA THR A 459 8.70 10.74 -24.28
C THR A 459 8.93 9.31 -24.79
N GLU A 460 8.02 8.81 -25.60
CA GLU A 460 8.16 7.57 -26.32
C GLU A 460 8.97 7.82 -27.61
N LEU A 461 10.17 7.26 -27.66
CA LEU A 461 11.07 7.37 -28.82
C LEU A 461 10.67 6.39 -29.92
N SER A 462 10.16 5.24 -29.53
CA SER A 462 9.63 4.20 -30.40
C SER A 462 8.67 3.30 -29.61
N ARG A 463 8.08 2.30 -30.28
CA ARG A 463 7.24 1.29 -29.60
C ARG A 463 7.98 0.49 -28.54
N TYR A 464 9.32 0.48 -28.58
CA TYR A 464 10.16 -0.29 -27.65
C TYR A 464 10.90 0.58 -26.66
N PHE A 465 11.15 1.86 -26.98
CA PHE A 465 12.00 2.73 -26.18
C PHE A 465 11.26 3.97 -25.69
N ARG A 466 11.45 4.26 -24.42
CA ARG A 466 10.96 5.46 -23.72
C ARG A 466 12.13 6.15 -23.04
N ALA A 467 12.24 7.46 -23.20
CA ALA A 467 13.20 8.29 -22.48
C ALA A 467 12.49 9.26 -21.54
N ALA A 468 13.14 9.61 -20.44
CA ALA A 468 12.64 10.69 -19.60
C ALA A 468 13.74 11.45 -18.88
N ILE A 469 13.35 12.64 -18.41
CA ILE A 469 14.15 13.50 -17.53
C ILE A 469 13.28 13.80 -16.32
N GLY A 470 13.81 13.49 -15.13
CA GLY A 470 13.18 13.77 -13.85
C GLY A 470 13.97 14.80 -13.06
N LEU A 471 13.26 15.69 -12.38
CA LEU A 471 13.80 16.61 -11.40
C LEU A 471 13.15 16.28 -10.05
N SER A 472 13.92 16.13 -8.99
CA SER A 472 13.41 15.91 -7.65
C SER A 472 14.07 16.85 -6.64
N HIS A 473 13.25 17.32 -5.71
CA HIS A 473 13.67 18.09 -4.54
C HIS A 473 13.02 17.48 -3.31
N SER A 474 13.82 17.27 -2.28
CA SER A 474 13.36 16.78 -0.98
C SER A 474 14.06 17.62 0.12
N GLU A 475 13.27 18.18 1.02
CA GLU A 475 13.75 18.94 2.16
C GLU A 475 13.05 18.49 3.44
N ARG A 476 13.79 18.28 4.50
CA ARG A 476 13.29 18.08 5.85
C ARG A 476 13.88 19.16 6.76
N GLN A 477 13.01 19.91 7.43
CA GLN A 477 13.33 20.82 8.50
C GLN A 477 12.83 20.24 9.82
N SER A 478 13.71 20.12 10.81
CA SER A 478 13.42 19.53 12.11
C SER A 478 13.74 20.50 13.24
N ASN A 479 12.99 20.41 14.34
CA ASN A 479 13.35 21.08 15.58
C ASN A 479 14.44 20.31 16.36
N GLU A 480 14.82 19.13 15.92
CA GLU A 480 15.94 18.38 16.47
C GLU A 480 17.24 18.77 15.77
N ALA A 481 18.23 19.18 16.57
CA ALA A 481 19.52 19.60 16.04
C ALA A 481 20.20 18.44 15.28
N GLY A 482 20.59 18.71 14.04
CA GLY A 482 21.24 17.70 13.22
C GLY A 482 20.31 16.76 12.46
N ALA A 483 19.01 17.04 12.43
CA ALA A 483 18.05 16.23 11.68
C ALA A 483 17.56 16.87 10.37
N ASP A 484 18.02 18.09 10.05
CA ASP A 484 17.71 18.73 8.77
C ASP A 484 18.33 17.95 7.61
N LEU A 485 17.64 17.92 6.49
CA LEU A 485 18.08 17.21 5.30
C LEU A 485 17.59 17.95 4.05
N GLU A 486 18.44 18.00 3.02
CA GLU A 486 18.03 18.50 1.70
C GLU A 486 18.75 17.71 0.61
N GLU A 487 18.03 17.34 -0.42
CA GLU A 487 18.57 16.70 -1.62
C GLU A 487 17.89 17.27 -2.87
N ASN A 488 18.69 17.63 -3.88
CA ASN A 488 18.25 17.93 -5.23
C ASN A 488 18.87 16.92 -6.18
N ALA A 489 18.04 16.31 -7.04
CA ALA A 489 18.55 15.38 -8.02
C ALA A 489 17.94 15.61 -9.41
N VAL A 490 18.75 15.37 -10.42
CA VAL A 490 18.37 15.32 -11.83
C VAL A 490 18.59 13.90 -12.32
N THR A 491 17.56 13.30 -12.91
CA THR A 491 17.61 11.92 -13.39
C THR A 491 17.33 11.88 -14.88
N PHE A 492 18.16 11.16 -15.60
CA PHE A 492 17.94 10.78 -16.99
C PHE A 492 17.70 9.29 -17.05
N TYR A 493 16.67 8.84 -17.74
CA TYR A 493 16.47 7.40 -17.90
C TYR A 493 16.06 7.03 -19.33
N LEU A 494 16.49 5.84 -19.72
CA LEU A 494 16.10 5.17 -20.95
C LEU A 494 15.58 3.77 -20.59
N ARG A 495 14.34 3.50 -20.95
CA ARG A 495 13.70 2.19 -20.75
C ARG A 495 13.45 1.53 -22.09
N GLY A 496 13.84 0.27 -22.22
CA GLY A 496 13.48 -0.62 -23.31
C GLY A 496 12.55 -1.73 -22.84
N THR A 497 11.55 -2.08 -23.66
CA THR A 497 10.62 -3.19 -23.41
C THR A 497 10.57 -4.04 -24.69
N PHE A 498 10.79 -5.35 -24.58
CA PHE A 498 10.99 -6.29 -25.69
C PHE A 498 10.10 -7.52 -25.56
#